data_bbbf6d96841c7eb07cbbc4f04b0a2e1c
#
_entry.id   bbbf6d96841c7eb07cbbc4f04b0a2e1c
#
_cell.length_a   1.000
_cell.length_b   1.000
_cell.length_c   1.000
_cell.angle_alpha   90.00
_cell.angle_beta   90.00
_cell.angle_gamma   90.00
#
_symmetry.space_group_name_H-M   'P 1'
#
loop_
_entity.id
_entity.type
_entity.pdbx_description
1 polymer ?
#
loop_
_entity_poly.entity_id
_entity_poly.type
_entity_poly.pdbx_seq_one_letter_code
_entity_poly.pdbx_strand_id
1 'polypeptide(L)'
;MKKILLTITLLITGICFSATITSSSHGDWNATSTWVGGALPAVGDDVVIAHNVVLTAGDNRSTNSITVNAGKTLTLNAILTVATTSSTVGGGKININVLGSYTQTAGNFTNQGIVNCYSGSDLVFLDSGTTFTNQGQVNMYSSNALFSSFVLSGTYSDSDWDKFTKYSRYIAGTGNGWDLIGSPVENQGISDFQSTNADIATQGSAYAIGTYTNTSEAASAGTTWTNYTTATIGGAGNFTLGVGYQMATTGGSEVFFEGEVKTSSVSVIVTTNEEGSTDVNGADGTKFALISNPYASYVDVTSFLNAHKTTQLHTGHVAVYGWDGSNYDTYSLASPGNNIAPGQGFMIGVKGSDGDQQTITFTNAMKTSTGSGDYQENNPVNDRAELFINLNQNNSDKHTKLFFIEDMTDGLDPGYDAATMDLGDYSIYSRLVADDNGVNMDHQSVAYSEVNDKVIPLGIHAEAGVEATISISYNNTNPSTYVYLEDAVEGTFTNLKETDFVITPDSDLQGVGRFFIHTTASTMSNEEATTNLLNVFKLDRNNFITVEGLATESNQTNLKLYNLLGKEVLSTTLLNNTNTQTISTEGLSAGIYVIKLESGNNLLTKKLIIK
;
A
#
# COMPACT_ATOMS: atom_id res chain seq x y z
N MET A 1 -83.56 -2.43 3.60
CA MET A 1 -82.68 -2.29 4.79
C MET A 1 -81.39 -3.07 4.56
N LYS A 2 -80.34 -2.39 4.12
CA LYS A 2 -78.99 -2.99 3.92
C LYS A 2 -78.20 -2.82 5.21
N LYS A 3 -77.83 -3.92 5.83
CA LYS A 3 -76.90 -3.93 7.00
C LYS A 3 -75.47 -3.71 6.50
N ILE A 4 -74.86 -2.60 6.87
CA ILE A 4 -73.42 -2.33 6.65
C ILE A 4 -72.69 -2.98 7.81
N LEU A 5 -71.91 -4.00 7.51
CA LEU A 5 -70.95 -4.64 8.46
C LEU A 5 -69.66 -3.82 8.47
N LEU A 6 -69.44 -3.10 9.55
CA LEU A 6 -68.18 -2.32 9.76
C LEU A 6 -67.11 -3.24 10.35
N THR A 7 -66.16 -3.67 9.53
CA THR A 7 -65.02 -4.44 9.98
C THR A 7 -63.97 -3.45 10.49
N ILE A 8 -63.81 -3.34 11.79
CA ILE A 8 -62.71 -2.59 12.42
C ILE A 8 -61.47 -3.49 12.38
N THR A 9 -60.58 -3.19 11.46
CA THR A 9 -59.23 -3.78 11.47
C THR A 9 -58.40 -3.04 12.53
N LEU A 10 -58.21 -3.68 13.66
CA LEU A 10 -57.32 -3.18 14.73
C LEU A 10 -55.88 -3.31 14.25
N LEU A 11 -55.29 -2.23 13.79
CA LEU A 11 -53.88 -2.15 13.48
C LEU A 11 -53.09 -2.11 14.83
N ILE A 12 -52.71 -3.28 15.34
CA ILE A 12 -51.80 -3.37 16.47
C ILE A 12 -50.41 -2.99 15.91
N THR A 13 -50.04 -1.72 16.01
CA THR A 13 -48.66 -1.31 15.93
C THR A 13 -48.00 -1.90 17.18
N GLY A 14 -47.28 -3.01 17.02
CA GLY A 14 -46.46 -3.55 18.07
C GLY A 14 -45.41 -2.50 18.43
N ILE A 15 -45.61 -1.82 19.55
CA ILE A 15 -44.56 -1.05 20.19
C ILE A 15 -43.57 -2.10 20.69
N CYS A 16 -42.46 -2.28 19.98
CA CYS A 16 -41.37 -3.11 20.45
C CYS A 16 -40.77 -2.41 21.67
N PHE A 17 -41.15 -2.83 22.87
CA PHE A 17 -40.46 -2.43 24.08
C PHE A 17 -39.12 -3.16 24.11
N SER A 18 -38.04 -2.43 24.25
CA SER A 18 -36.73 -3.00 24.60
C SER A 18 -36.88 -3.81 25.89
N ALA A 19 -36.62 -5.10 25.81
CA ALA A 19 -36.57 -5.95 26.99
C ALA A 19 -35.14 -6.02 27.53
N THR A 20 -34.99 -6.13 28.86
CA THR A 20 -33.69 -6.45 29.44
C THR A 20 -33.56 -7.95 29.54
N ILE A 21 -32.67 -8.56 28.77
CA ILE A 21 -32.36 -9.97 28.78
C ILE A 21 -31.08 -10.23 29.53
N THR A 22 -31.15 -10.99 30.61
CA THR A 22 -29.99 -11.28 31.48
C THR A 22 -29.59 -12.73 31.33
N SER A 23 -28.29 -13.03 31.30
CA SER A 23 -27.81 -14.41 31.32
C SER A 23 -28.02 -15.05 32.70
N SER A 24 -28.55 -16.28 32.72
CA SER A 24 -28.84 -17.07 33.93
C SER A 24 -27.80 -18.18 34.23
N SER A 25 -27.01 -18.54 33.21
CA SER A 25 -25.96 -19.55 33.30
C SER A 25 -24.83 -19.27 32.32
N HIS A 26 -23.72 -19.95 32.51
CA HIS A 26 -22.65 -20.01 31.51
C HIS A 26 -23.14 -20.77 30.27
N GLY A 27 -22.86 -20.29 29.07
CA GLY A 27 -23.26 -21.01 27.87
C GLY A 27 -23.10 -20.24 26.60
N ASP A 28 -23.61 -20.85 25.52
CA ASP A 28 -23.67 -20.26 24.20
C ASP A 28 -24.81 -19.21 24.11
N TRP A 29 -24.59 -18.15 23.34
CA TRP A 29 -25.59 -17.11 23.13
C TRP A 29 -26.90 -17.70 22.57
N ASN A 30 -26.82 -18.71 21.70
CA ASN A 30 -27.96 -19.33 21.05
C ASN A 30 -28.64 -20.40 21.88
N ALA A 31 -28.14 -20.75 23.05
CA ALA A 31 -28.79 -21.68 23.92
C ALA A 31 -29.82 -20.96 24.80
N THR A 32 -31.10 -21.31 24.68
CA THR A 32 -32.17 -20.72 25.48
C THR A 32 -31.93 -20.90 27.00
N SER A 33 -31.25 -21.95 27.40
CA SER A 33 -30.85 -22.21 28.79
C SER A 33 -29.84 -21.20 29.35
N THR A 34 -29.16 -20.46 28.48
CA THR A 34 -28.21 -19.41 28.91
C THR A 34 -28.92 -18.17 29.46
N TRP A 35 -30.18 -17.97 29.12
CA TRP A 35 -30.91 -16.74 29.39
C TRP A 35 -32.05 -16.91 30.40
N VAL A 36 -32.28 -15.89 31.21
CA VAL A 36 -33.42 -15.84 32.11
C VAL A 36 -34.73 -15.93 31.31
N GLY A 37 -35.61 -16.85 31.73
CA GLY A 37 -36.88 -17.07 31.04
C GLY A 37 -36.77 -17.84 29.72
N GLY A 38 -35.59 -18.29 29.31
CA GLY A 38 -35.38 -19.12 28.14
C GLY A 38 -35.59 -18.40 26.80
N ALA A 39 -35.59 -17.07 26.80
CA ALA A 39 -35.70 -16.25 25.56
C ALA A 39 -34.31 -15.80 25.11
N LEU A 40 -34.01 -15.98 23.82
CA LEU A 40 -32.77 -15.46 23.23
C LEU A 40 -32.88 -13.94 23.08
N PRO A 41 -31.78 -13.18 23.33
CA PRO A 41 -31.76 -11.75 23.01
C PRO A 41 -32.06 -11.50 21.54
N ALA A 42 -32.92 -10.53 21.28
CA ALA A 42 -33.34 -10.08 19.95
C ALA A 42 -32.79 -8.68 19.64
N VAL A 43 -32.92 -8.27 18.39
CA VAL A 43 -32.66 -6.89 17.95
C VAL A 43 -33.53 -5.94 18.76
N GLY A 44 -32.92 -4.97 19.43
CA GLY A 44 -33.64 -4.00 20.26
C GLY A 44 -33.67 -4.33 21.76
N ASP A 45 -33.18 -5.51 22.17
CA ASP A 45 -33.08 -5.84 23.60
C ASP A 45 -31.80 -5.29 24.22
N ASP A 46 -31.90 -4.91 25.51
CA ASP A 46 -30.75 -4.59 26.36
C ASP A 46 -30.24 -5.88 26.98
N VAL A 47 -28.97 -6.20 26.75
CA VAL A 47 -28.41 -7.50 27.18
C VAL A 47 -27.46 -7.31 28.34
N VAL A 48 -27.67 -8.10 29.41
CA VAL A 48 -26.81 -8.13 30.59
C VAL A 48 -26.10 -9.48 30.71
N ILE A 49 -24.79 -9.46 30.64
CA ILE A 49 -23.90 -10.62 30.80
C ILE A 49 -23.55 -10.77 32.28
N ALA A 50 -24.40 -11.51 33.01
CA ALA A 50 -24.23 -11.86 34.41
C ALA A 50 -23.53 -13.21 34.60
N HIS A 51 -23.28 -13.95 33.52
CA HIS A 51 -22.54 -15.21 33.45
C HIS A 51 -21.66 -15.19 32.20
N ASN A 52 -20.67 -16.08 32.08
CA ASN A 52 -19.86 -16.11 30.87
C ASN A 52 -20.69 -16.61 29.68
N VAL A 53 -20.70 -15.82 28.60
CA VAL A 53 -21.44 -16.10 27.38
C VAL A 53 -20.49 -16.12 26.19
N VAL A 54 -20.71 -17.05 25.28
CA VAL A 54 -19.96 -17.19 24.03
C VAL A 54 -20.91 -16.98 22.84
N LEU A 55 -20.58 -16.09 21.95
CA LEU A 55 -21.19 -15.99 20.64
C LEU A 55 -20.38 -16.85 19.67
N THR A 56 -20.96 -17.92 19.18
CA THR A 56 -20.26 -18.94 18.38
C THR A 56 -20.05 -18.45 16.95
N ALA A 57 -19.00 -18.92 16.29
CA ALA A 57 -18.64 -18.54 14.93
C ALA A 57 -19.79 -18.77 13.93
N GLY A 58 -20.06 -17.79 13.08
CA GLY A 58 -21.16 -17.79 12.11
C GLY A 58 -22.50 -17.29 12.64
N ASP A 59 -22.64 -17.07 13.95
CA ASP A 59 -23.89 -16.64 14.60
C ASP A 59 -23.91 -15.13 14.86
N ASN A 60 -23.93 -14.31 13.83
CA ASN A 60 -24.01 -12.87 13.97
C ASN A 60 -25.29 -12.45 14.72
N ARG A 61 -25.15 -11.52 15.68
CA ARG A 61 -26.24 -11.02 16.51
C ARG A 61 -26.30 -9.50 16.54
N SER A 62 -27.51 -9.00 16.86
CA SER A 62 -27.72 -7.57 17.07
C SER A 62 -28.54 -7.36 18.35
N THR A 63 -28.19 -6.32 19.11
CA THR A 63 -28.87 -5.91 20.34
C THR A 63 -28.98 -4.40 20.40
N ASN A 64 -29.72 -3.88 21.40
CA ASN A 64 -29.78 -2.45 21.64
C ASN A 64 -28.58 -1.97 22.47
N SER A 65 -28.25 -2.67 23.56
CA SER A 65 -27.06 -2.39 24.38
C SER A 65 -26.44 -3.67 24.96
N ILE A 66 -25.21 -3.55 25.44
CA ILE A 66 -24.50 -4.62 26.17
C ILE A 66 -24.00 -4.07 27.50
N THR A 67 -24.26 -4.81 28.57
CA THR A 67 -23.60 -4.64 29.87
C THR A 67 -22.90 -5.92 30.28
N VAL A 68 -21.61 -5.86 30.54
CA VAL A 68 -20.83 -7.00 31.04
C VAL A 68 -20.49 -6.77 32.52
N ASN A 69 -21.06 -7.60 33.39
CA ASN A 69 -20.88 -7.47 34.83
C ASN A 69 -19.44 -7.82 35.26
N ALA A 70 -19.05 -7.33 36.44
CA ALA A 70 -17.74 -7.58 37.01
C ALA A 70 -17.43 -9.08 37.12
N GLY A 71 -16.24 -9.47 36.72
CA GLY A 71 -15.76 -10.86 36.74
C GLY A 71 -16.45 -11.79 35.73
N LYS A 72 -17.23 -11.27 34.79
CA LYS A 72 -17.86 -12.04 33.70
C LYS A 72 -17.20 -11.78 32.37
N THR A 73 -17.36 -12.72 31.46
CA THR A 73 -16.75 -12.64 30.11
C THR A 73 -17.81 -12.83 29.03
N LEU A 74 -17.83 -11.93 28.09
CA LEU A 74 -18.47 -12.09 26.79
C LEU A 74 -17.38 -12.43 25.77
N THR A 75 -17.49 -13.58 25.10
CA THR A 75 -16.56 -14.00 24.04
C THR A 75 -17.26 -13.94 22.70
N LEU A 76 -16.68 -13.25 21.74
CA LEU A 76 -17.21 -13.06 20.40
C LEU A 76 -16.32 -13.79 19.38
N ASN A 77 -16.87 -14.86 18.79
CA ASN A 77 -16.29 -15.54 17.62
C ASN A 77 -17.08 -15.20 16.33
N ALA A 78 -17.99 -14.24 16.41
CA ALA A 78 -18.84 -13.75 15.34
C ALA A 78 -19.11 -12.24 15.54
N ILE A 79 -19.88 -11.64 14.66
CA ILE A 79 -20.21 -10.21 14.72
C ILE A 79 -21.33 -9.96 15.73
N LEU A 80 -21.08 -9.10 16.71
CA LEU A 80 -22.10 -8.51 17.57
C LEU A 80 -22.30 -7.05 17.20
N THR A 81 -23.49 -6.71 16.72
CA THR A 81 -23.89 -5.33 16.43
C THR A 81 -24.75 -4.77 17.56
N VAL A 82 -24.35 -3.60 18.08
CA VAL A 82 -25.09 -2.86 19.12
C VAL A 82 -25.67 -1.59 18.50
N ALA A 83 -27.01 -1.41 18.61
CA ALA A 83 -27.70 -0.49 17.73
C ALA A 83 -27.71 0.98 18.21
N THR A 84 -28.21 1.29 19.42
CA THR A 84 -28.62 2.67 19.69
C THR A 84 -28.35 3.22 21.07
N THR A 85 -28.06 2.42 22.07
CA THR A 85 -27.87 2.87 23.44
C THR A 85 -26.46 2.62 23.98
N SER A 86 -26.11 3.31 25.04
CA SER A 86 -24.80 3.21 25.66
C SER A 86 -24.56 1.80 26.23
N SER A 87 -23.38 1.29 26.02
CA SER A 87 -22.91 -0.02 26.50
C SER A 87 -21.86 0.15 27.57
N THR A 88 -21.73 -0.82 28.50
CA THR A 88 -20.80 -0.74 29.60
C THR A 88 -20.12 -2.09 29.86
N VAL A 89 -18.79 -2.08 30.03
CA VAL A 89 -18.02 -3.21 30.59
C VAL A 89 -17.70 -2.88 32.03
N GLY A 90 -18.60 -3.27 32.96
CA GLY A 90 -18.51 -2.93 34.38
C GLY A 90 -17.56 -3.86 35.16
N GLY A 91 -16.24 -3.80 34.89
CA GLY A 91 -15.23 -4.68 35.53
C GLY A 91 -15.25 -6.13 35.04
N GLY A 92 -15.94 -6.44 33.97
CA GLY A 92 -15.93 -7.71 33.23
C GLY A 92 -14.94 -7.72 32.08
N LYS A 93 -15.12 -8.67 31.13
CA LYS A 93 -14.31 -8.79 29.93
C LYS A 93 -15.15 -8.94 28.68
N ILE A 94 -14.69 -8.32 27.61
CA ILE A 94 -15.08 -8.70 26.24
C ILE A 94 -13.83 -9.27 25.59
N ASN A 95 -13.91 -10.48 25.04
CA ASN A 95 -12.89 -11.09 24.22
C ASN A 95 -13.44 -11.17 22.80
N ILE A 96 -12.79 -10.51 21.85
CA ILE A 96 -13.14 -10.55 20.42
C ILE A 96 -12.06 -11.39 19.76
N ASN A 97 -12.42 -12.60 19.33
CA ASN A 97 -11.48 -13.55 18.74
C ASN A 97 -11.37 -13.32 17.22
N VAL A 98 -10.47 -14.05 16.58
CA VAL A 98 -10.25 -14.02 15.13
C VAL A 98 -11.59 -14.13 14.39
N LEU A 99 -11.82 -13.24 13.43
CA LEU A 99 -13.09 -13.07 12.67
C LEU A 99 -14.29 -12.63 13.51
N GLY A 100 -14.11 -12.38 14.80
CA GLY A 100 -15.13 -11.75 15.65
C GLY A 100 -15.09 -10.22 15.51
N SER A 101 -16.23 -9.58 15.70
CA SER A 101 -16.32 -8.12 15.73
C SER A 101 -17.32 -7.65 16.77
N TYR A 102 -16.98 -6.57 17.46
CA TYR A 102 -17.94 -5.76 18.18
C TYR A 102 -18.16 -4.47 17.42
N THR A 103 -19.37 -4.25 16.92
CA THR A 103 -19.74 -3.05 16.18
C THR A 103 -20.83 -2.30 16.92
N GLN A 104 -20.60 -1.05 17.32
CA GLN A 104 -21.62 -0.18 17.89
C GLN A 104 -21.98 0.94 16.91
N THR A 105 -23.25 1.05 16.59
CA THR A 105 -23.74 2.00 15.55
C THR A 105 -24.10 3.37 16.13
N ALA A 106 -24.42 3.45 17.43
CA ALA A 106 -24.67 4.71 18.13
C ALA A 106 -24.51 4.53 19.65
N GLY A 107 -24.62 5.64 20.41
CA GLY A 107 -24.51 5.66 21.87
C GLY A 107 -23.06 5.60 22.37
N ASN A 108 -22.88 5.80 23.68
CA ASN A 108 -21.56 5.80 24.30
C ASN A 108 -21.13 4.39 24.74
N PHE A 109 -19.82 4.20 24.88
CA PHE A 109 -19.27 2.97 25.42
C PHE A 109 -18.36 3.30 26.61
N THR A 110 -18.58 2.64 27.74
CA THR A 110 -17.75 2.78 28.93
C THR A 110 -17.07 1.46 29.26
N ASN A 111 -15.74 1.44 29.22
CA ASN A 111 -14.94 0.30 29.63
C ASN A 111 -14.38 0.51 31.05
N GLN A 112 -14.87 -0.23 32.03
CA GLN A 112 -14.34 -0.30 33.39
C GLN A 112 -13.66 -1.66 33.67
N GLY A 113 -13.52 -2.49 32.66
CA GLY A 113 -12.96 -3.83 32.71
C GLY A 113 -11.85 -4.03 31.69
N ILE A 114 -11.95 -5.11 30.94
CA ILE A 114 -10.97 -5.47 29.93
C ILE A 114 -11.67 -5.74 28.59
N VAL A 115 -11.21 -5.09 27.53
CA VAL A 115 -11.56 -5.44 26.17
C VAL A 115 -10.31 -5.99 25.48
N ASN A 116 -10.36 -7.23 25.04
CA ASN A 116 -9.30 -7.89 24.29
C ASN A 116 -9.76 -8.08 22.84
N CYS A 117 -9.02 -7.53 21.92
CA CYS A 117 -9.17 -7.74 20.47
C CYS A 117 -8.00 -8.60 20.00
N TYR A 118 -8.26 -9.88 19.72
CA TYR A 118 -7.22 -10.78 19.24
C TYR A 118 -6.96 -10.55 17.75
N SER A 119 -5.82 -11.01 17.26
CA SER A 119 -5.36 -10.82 15.88
C SER A 119 -6.48 -11.09 14.86
N GLY A 120 -6.73 -10.15 13.96
CA GLY A 120 -7.79 -10.26 12.94
C GLY A 120 -9.21 -10.06 13.47
N SER A 121 -9.38 -9.40 14.61
CA SER A 121 -10.69 -9.00 15.14
C SER A 121 -10.88 -7.48 15.11
N ASP A 122 -12.14 -7.04 15.18
CA ASP A 122 -12.50 -5.63 15.06
C ASP A 122 -13.28 -5.12 16.26
N LEU A 123 -12.94 -3.89 16.68
CA LEU A 123 -13.69 -3.07 17.62
C LEU A 123 -14.10 -1.78 16.90
N VAL A 124 -15.39 -1.61 16.62
CA VAL A 124 -15.88 -0.58 15.69
C VAL A 124 -16.98 0.28 16.31
N PHE A 125 -16.82 1.60 16.26
CA PHE A 125 -17.80 2.61 16.67
C PHE A 125 -18.05 3.58 15.52
N LEU A 126 -19.27 3.54 14.95
CA LEU A 126 -19.59 4.21 13.69
C LEU A 126 -20.11 5.65 13.85
N ASP A 127 -20.75 5.96 14.99
CA ASP A 127 -21.32 7.29 15.22
C ASP A 127 -20.26 8.28 15.69
N SER A 128 -20.16 9.41 15.01
CA SER A 128 -19.27 10.51 15.38
C SER A 128 -19.66 11.19 16.71
N GLY A 129 -20.88 11.00 17.20
CA GLY A 129 -21.34 11.43 18.50
C GLY A 129 -20.98 10.49 19.65
N THR A 130 -20.44 9.29 19.35
CA THR A 130 -20.03 8.32 20.38
C THR A 130 -18.85 8.83 21.19
N THR A 131 -18.94 8.70 22.52
CA THR A 131 -17.77 8.79 23.40
C THR A 131 -17.40 7.38 23.88
N PHE A 132 -16.17 6.95 23.57
CA PHE A 132 -15.57 5.78 24.15
C PHE A 132 -14.80 6.18 25.41
N THR A 133 -15.34 5.86 26.58
CA THR A 133 -14.70 6.19 27.86
C THR A 133 -13.93 4.97 28.36
N ASN A 134 -12.60 5.06 28.40
CA ASN A 134 -11.74 4.00 28.90
C ASN A 134 -11.35 4.25 30.37
N GLN A 135 -11.86 3.42 31.25
CA GLN A 135 -11.52 3.39 32.69
C GLN A 135 -10.93 2.02 33.08
N GLY A 136 -10.61 1.20 32.09
CA GLY A 136 -10.08 -0.15 32.21
C GLY A 136 -8.92 -0.37 31.23
N GLN A 137 -8.84 -1.54 30.64
CA GLN A 137 -7.82 -1.91 29.67
C GLN A 137 -8.45 -2.22 28.32
N VAL A 138 -7.81 -1.76 27.25
CA VAL A 138 -8.07 -2.20 25.89
C VAL A 138 -6.78 -2.81 25.36
N ASN A 139 -6.79 -4.10 25.03
CA ASN A 139 -5.65 -4.81 24.48
C ASN A 139 -5.94 -5.22 23.05
N MET A 140 -5.14 -4.70 22.13
CA MET A 140 -5.20 -5.00 20.70
C MET A 140 -4.01 -5.87 20.34
N TYR A 141 -4.24 -7.07 19.82
CA TYR A 141 -3.18 -8.03 19.50
C TYR A 141 -2.99 -8.16 18.00
N SER A 142 -1.77 -8.39 17.57
CA SER A 142 -1.44 -8.77 16.20
C SER A 142 -0.68 -10.09 16.16
N SER A 143 -0.52 -10.65 14.97
CA SER A 143 0.39 -11.75 14.66
C SER A 143 1.21 -11.34 13.43
N ASN A 144 2.07 -12.22 12.95
CA ASN A 144 2.80 -12.01 11.71
C ASN A 144 1.91 -11.96 10.45
N ALA A 145 0.64 -12.33 10.56
CA ALA A 145 -0.29 -12.41 9.43
C ALA A 145 -1.57 -11.59 9.63
N LEU A 146 -1.94 -11.23 10.86
CA LEU A 146 -3.23 -10.62 11.17
C LEU A 146 -3.07 -9.51 12.21
N PHE A 147 -3.71 -8.37 11.98
CA PHE A 147 -3.78 -7.25 12.92
C PHE A 147 -5.22 -7.06 13.42
N SER A 148 -5.38 -6.70 14.68
CA SER A 148 -6.67 -6.23 15.19
C SER A 148 -6.89 -4.76 14.81
N SER A 149 -8.17 -4.35 14.73
CA SER A 149 -8.53 -2.98 14.34
C SER A 149 -9.45 -2.33 15.36
N PHE A 150 -9.14 -1.08 15.73
CA PHE A 150 -10.00 -0.23 16.55
C PHE A 150 -10.43 0.99 15.76
N VAL A 151 -11.62 0.95 15.18
CA VAL A 151 -12.22 2.07 14.46
C VAL A 151 -13.13 2.86 15.40
N LEU A 152 -12.77 4.09 15.68
CA LEU A 152 -13.59 5.02 16.45
C LEU A 152 -13.84 6.30 15.65
N SER A 153 -15.08 6.52 15.25
CA SER A 153 -15.51 7.74 14.55
C SER A 153 -15.79 8.89 15.50
N GLY A 154 -16.05 8.60 16.77
CA GLY A 154 -16.34 9.56 17.83
C GLY A 154 -15.10 10.04 18.59
N THR A 155 -15.25 10.26 19.89
CA THR A 155 -14.17 10.73 20.77
C THR A 155 -13.69 9.61 21.71
N TYR A 156 -12.37 9.53 21.88
CA TYR A 156 -11.76 8.74 22.93
C TYR A 156 -11.62 9.60 24.20
N SER A 157 -12.04 9.09 25.33
CA SER A 157 -11.89 9.74 26.62
C SER A 157 -11.25 8.76 27.59
N ASP A 158 -10.15 9.14 28.16
CA ASP A 158 -9.50 8.44 29.24
C ASP A 158 -9.65 9.27 30.52
N SER A 159 -10.04 8.62 31.61
CA SER A 159 -10.18 9.31 32.89
C SER A 159 -8.95 9.14 33.79
N ASP A 160 -8.00 8.32 33.37
CA ASP A 160 -6.86 7.92 34.21
C ASP A 160 -5.67 7.59 33.30
N TRP A 161 -4.62 8.38 33.38
CA TRP A 161 -3.41 8.27 32.54
C TRP A 161 -2.67 6.93 32.66
N ASP A 162 -3.13 6.04 33.55
CA ASP A 162 -2.62 4.67 33.72
C ASP A 162 -3.43 3.62 32.92
N LYS A 163 -4.48 4.01 32.14
CA LYS A 163 -5.45 3.11 31.50
C LYS A 163 -5.47 3.27 29.99
N PHE A 164 -4.33 2.95 29.40
CA PHE A 164 -4.10 3.10 27.98
C PHE A 164 -4.71 1.97 27.15
N THR A 165 -4.85 2.24 25.86
CA THR A 165 -4.92 1.19 24.87
C THR A 165 -3.52 0.64 24.65
N LYS A 166 -3.38 -0.67 24.83
CA LYS A 166 -2.17 -1.42 24.52
C LYS A 166 -2.31 -2.04 23.15
N TYR A 167 -1.54 -1.57 22.19
CA TYR A 167 -1.52 -2.10 20.83
C TYR A 167 -0.27 -2.95 20.61
N SER A 168 -0.49 -4.24 20.31
CA SER A 168 0.58 -5.17 19.93
C SER A 168 0.77 -5.15 18.41
N ARG A 169 2.01 -4.98 17.95
CA ARG A 169 2.41 -5.11 16.57
C ARG A 169 3.51 -6.15 16.43
N TYR A 170 3.35 -7.09 15.50
CA TYR A 170 4.42 -8.01 15.15
C TYR A 170 5.48 -7.27 14.33
N ILE A 171 6.75 -7.50 14.65
CA ILE A 171 7.93 -6.92 13.99
C ILE A 171 8.85 -8.05 13.56
N ALA A 172 9.34 -7.99 12.33
CA ALA A 172 10.26 -8.98 11.78
C ALA A 172 11.57 -9.05 12.58
N GLY A 173 12.23 -10.19 12.49
CA GLY A 173 13.56 -10.39 13.10
C GLY A 173 14.67 -9.87 12.19
N THR A 174 15.81 -9.54 12.77
CA THR A 174 17.00 -9.05 12.05
C THR A 174 17.51 -10.00 10.96
N GLY A 175 17.20 -11.30 11.04
CA GLY A 175 17.55 -12.28 10.02
C GLY A 175 16.69 -12.19 8.75
N ASN A 176 15.50 -11.57 8.83
CA ASN A 176 14.54 -11.43 7.75
C ASN A 176 14.37 -9.96 7.30
N GLY A 177 15.29 -9.07 7.69
CA GLY A 177 15.22 -7.66 7.37
C GLY A 177 14.61 -6.81 8.47
N TRP A 178 14.38 -5.55 8.15
CA TRP A 178 13.81 -4.54 9.01
C TRP A 178 12.36 -4.29 8.63
N ASP A 179 11.53 -3.90 9.59
CA ASP A 179 10.19 -3.38 9.36
C ASP A 179 10.19 -1.85 9.35
N LEU A 180 9.25 -1.27 8.60
CA LEU A 180 8.91 0.13 8.67
C LEU A 180 7.65 0.30 9.51
N ILE A 181 7.74 1.09 10.56
CA ILE A 181 6.68 1.22 11.56
C ILE A 181 6.41 2.67 11.94
N GLY A 182 5.32 2.88 12.69
CA GLY A 182 5.06 4.07 13.49
C GLY A 182 4.18 3.72 14.67
N SER A 183 3.91 4.67 15.55
CA SER A 183 3.02 4.44 16.68
C SER A 183 1.56 4.53 16.23
N PRO A 184 0.71 3.51 16.52
CA PRO A 184 -0.73 3.57 16.29
C PRO A 184 -1.49 4.27 17.45
N VAL A 185 -0.79 4.77 18.46
CA VAL A 185 -1.34 5.46 19.63
C VAL A 185 -0.55 6.72 19.96
N GLU A 186 -1.20 7.68 20.63
CA GLU A 186 -0.57 8.94 21.06
C GLU A 186 0.29 8.74 22.31
N ASN A 187 1.25 9.65 22.48
CA ASN A 187 2.05 9.83 23.70
C ASN A 187 3.00 8.68 24.07
N GLN A 188 3.24 7.71 23.20
CA GLN A 188 4.22 6.66 23.47
C GLN A 188 5.66 7.21 23.42
N GLY A 189 6.34 7.23 24.56
CA GLY A 189 7.76 7.55 24.66
C GLY A 189 8.65 6.48 24.01
N ILE A 190 9.63 6.91 23.20
CA ILE A 190 10.53 5.96 22.49
C ILE A 190 11.43 5.23 23.50
N SER A 191 11.92 5.92 24.53
CA SER A 191 12.73 5.31 25.59
C SER A 191 11.93 4.29 26.43
N ASP A 192 10.69 4.63 26.78
CA ASP A 192 9.81 3.74 27.55
C ASP A 192 9.40 2.53 26.73
N PHE A 193 9.08 2.76 25.44
CA PHE A 193 8.81 1.71 24.48
C PHE A 193 9.98 0.72 24.37
N GLN A 194 11.21 1.20 24.23
CA GLN A 194 12.38 0.34 24.15
C GLN A 194 12.58 -0.46 25.45
N SER A 195 12.39 0.18 26.60
CA SER A 195 12.58 -0.50 27.90
C SER A 195 11.52 -1.56 28.19
N THR A 196 10.30 -1.39 27.66
CA THR A 196 9.17 -2.33 27.83
C THR A 196 9.26 -3.50 26.85
N ASN A 197 9.89 -3.31 25.67
CA ASN A 197 9.98 -4.30 24.62
C ASN A 197 11.41 -4.89 24.55
N ALA A 198 11.67 -5.88 25.37
CA ALA A 198 13.01 -6.48 25.52
C ALA A 198 13.53 -7.20 24.27
N ASP A 199 12.64 -7.57 23.35
CA ASP A 199 12.99 -8.28 22.11
C ASP A 199 13.50 -7.36 20.99
N ILE A 200 13.48 -6.03 21.18
CA ILE A 200 14.08 -5.10 20.23
C ILE A 200 15.58 -5.44 20.08
N ALA A 201 15.99 -5.72 18.84
CA ALA A 201 17.35 -6.14 18.57
C ALA A 201 18.36 -5.05 18.91
N THR A 202 19.58 -5.47 19.29
CA THR A 202 20.66 -4.55 19.64
C THR A 202 21.97 -4.96 18.98
N GLN A 203 22.79 -3.96 18.64
CA GLN A 203 24.14 -4.17 18.17
C GLN A 203 25.09 -3.19 18.87
N GLY A 204 25.90 -3.68 19.80
CA GLY A 204 26.74 -2.83 20.64
C GLY A 204 25.89 -1.88 21.50
N SER A 205 26.03 -0.57 21.29
CA SER A 205 25.22 0.44 21.96
C SER A 205 23.95 0.86 21.18
N ALA A 206 23.77 0.37 19.95
CA ALA A 206 22.64 0.74 19.10
C ALA A 206 21.45 -0.20 19.30
N TYR A 207 20.25 0.39 19.35
CA TYR A 207 18.99 -0.32 19.30
C TYR A 207 18.47 -0.40 17.88
N ALA A 208 17.78 -1.46 17.54
CA ALA A 208 17.11 -1.57 16.23
C ALA A 208 15.79 -0.76 16.22
N ILE A 209 15.90 0.51 16.50
CA ILE A 209 14.87 1.54 16.31
C ILE A 209 15.59 2.76 15.75
N GLY A 210 15.13 3.30 14.61
CA GLY A 210 15.81 4.42 13.97
C GLY A 210 14.89 5.29 13.15
N THR A 211 15.43 6.46 12.80
CA THR A 211 14.79 7.46 11.96
C THR A 211 15.31 7.38 10.54
N TYR A 212 14.53 7.89 9.60
CA TYR A 212 14.87 8.08 8.20
C TYR A 212 15.06 9.56 7.89
N THR A 213 16.12 9.89 7.16
CA THR A 213 16.44 11.25 6.70
C THR A 213 16.82 11.19 5.22
N ASN A 214 16.12 11.96 4.39
CA ASN A 214 16.23 11.90 2.92
C ASN A 214 17.08 13.04 2.31
N THR A 215 17.93 13.71 3.08
CA THR A 215 18.81 14.79 2.58
C THR A 215 20.10 14.26 1.98
N SER A 216 20.72 15.04 1.08
CA SER A 216 22.02 14.73 0.48
C SER A 216 23.14 14.65 1.52
N GLU A 217 23.09 15.48 2.57
CA GLU A 217 24.06 15.43 3.66
C GLU A 217 23.96 14.10 4.44
N ALA A 218 22.74 13.63 4.71
CA ALA A 218 22.54 12.35 5.37
C ALA A 218 23.01 11.18 4.48
N ALA A 219 22.71 11.22 3.17
CA ALA A 219 23.18 10.24 2.21
C ALA A 219 24.71 10.20 2.13
N SER A 220 25.34 11.36 1.99
CA SER A 220 26.80 11.49 1.92
C SER A 220 27.50 11.05 3.21
N ALA A 221 26.88 11.27 4.36
CA ALA A 221 27.39 10.85 5.66
C ALA A 221 27.09 9.38 6.00
N GLY A 222 26.27 8.68 5.19
CA GLY A 222 25.78 7.34 5.50
C GLY A 222 24.82 7.31 6.70
N THR A 223 24.08 8.41 6.95
CA THR A 223 23.15 8.58 8.08
C THR A 223 21.69 8.69 7.64
N THR A 224 21.37 8.29 6.44
CA THR A 224 19.98 8.17 5.93
C THR A 224 19.11 7.38 6.90
N TRP A 225 19.66 6.29 7.44
CA TRP A 225 19.07 5.52 8.52
C TRP A 225 19.90 5.67 9.78
N THR A 226 19.32 6.23 10.84
CA THR A 226 20.02 6.49 12.10
C THR A 226 19.31 5.83 13.26
N ASN A 227 19.96 4.83 13.87
CA ASN A 227 19.45 4.14 15.03
C ASN A 227 19.71 4.90 16.33
N TYR A 228 18.76 4.83 17.25
CA TYR A 228 18.98 5.29 18.61
C TYR A 228 20.02 4.41 19.32
N THR A 229 20.77 5.02 20.22
CA THR A 229 21.78 4.36 21.04
C THR A 229 21.48 4.51 22.51
N THR A 230 22.18 3.77 23.37
CA THR A 230 22.11 3.94 24.83
C THR A 230 22.37 5.40 25.28
N ALA A 231 23.13 6.17 24.48
CA ALA A 231 23.44 7.58 24.76
C ALA A 231 22.32 8.54 24.28
N THR A 232 21.58 8.20 23.24
CA THR A 232 20.63 9.11 22.58
C THR A 232 19.16 8.81 22.88
N ILE A 233 18.83 7.57 23.23
CA ILE A 233 17.42 7.14 23.38
C ILE A 233 16.69 7.86 24.53
N GLY A 234 17.37 8.24 25.60
CA GLY A 234 16.78 9.00 26.71
C GLY A 234 16.33 10.42 26.32
N GLY A 235 16.82 10.95 25.22
CA GLY A 235 16.40 12.25 24.64
C GLY A 235 15.52 12.14 23.41
N ALA A 236 15.11 10.93 23.01
CA ALA A 236 14.36 10.70 21.77
C ALA A 236 12.94 11.29 21.75
N GLY A 237 12.35 11.55 22.92
CA GLY A 237 10.96 12.03 23.05
C GLY A 237 9.95 10.92 22.75
N ASN A 238 8.78 11.33 22.26
CA ASN A 238 7.71 10.40 21.86
C ASN A 238 7.81 10.07 20.38
N PHE A 239 7.25 8.92 19.98
CA PHE A 239 6.93 8.68 18.57
C PHE A 239 6.00 9.79 18.07
N THR A 240 6.38 10.40 16.95
CA THR A 240 5.51 11.39 16.30
C THR A 240 4.50 10.65 15.43
N LEU A 241 3.21 10.87 15.70
CA LEU A 241 2.15 10.23 14.91
C LEU A 241 2.28 10.54 13.41
N GLY A 242 2.16 9.52 12.59
CA GLY A 242 2.27 9.60 11.15
C GLY A 242 3.71 9.65 10.62
N VAL A 243 4.71 9.82 11.47
CA VAL A 243 6.12 9.67 11.09
C VAL A 243 6.51 8.19 11.15
N GLY A 244 7.24 7.73 10.14
CA GLY A 244 7.75 6.37 10.09
C GLY A 244 9.14 6.22 10.72
N TYR A 245 9.41 5.01 11.18
CA TYR A 245 10.68 4.58 11.79
C TYR A 245 11.05 3.20 11.24
N GLN A 246 12.33 2.87 11.23
CA GLN A 246 12.75 1.49 11.04
C GLN A 246 12.82 0.76 12.37
N MET A 247 12.52 -0.54 12.35
CA MET A 247 12.61 -1.38 13.55
C MET A 247 12.91 -2.84 13.21
N ALA A 248 13.59 -3.55 14.14
CA ALA A 248 13.74 -4.99 14.08
C ALA A 248 13.76 -5.60 15.49
N THR A 249 13.28 -6.83 15.60
CA THR A 249 13.39 -7.65 16.80
C THR A 249 14.44 -8.74 16.61
N THR A 250 14.88 -9.40 17.68
CA THR A 250 15.96 -10.41 17.63
C THR A 250 15.59 -11.63 16.78
N GLY A 251 14.32 -12.04 16.79
CA GLY A 251 13.89 -13.28 16.12
C GLY A 251 12.48 -13.21 15.52
N GLY A 252 11.91 -12.01 15.39
CA GLY A 252 10.50 -11.82 15.07
C GLY A 252 9.62 -11.98 16.30
N SER A 253 9.03 -10.89 16.77
CA SER A 253 8.15 -10.90 17.94
C SER A 253 7.21 -9.71 17.95
N GLU A 254 6.22 -9.76 18.84
CA GLU A 254 5.32 -8.65 19.09
C GLU A 254 6.02 -7.59 19.96
N VAL A 255 5.80 -6.33 19.58
CA VAL A 255 6.10 -5.17 20.41
C VAL A 255 4.81 -4.46 20.81
N PHE A 256 4.83 -3.78 21.95
CA PHE A 256 3.64 -3.18 22.50
C PHE A 256 3.77 -1.67 22.59
N PHE A 257 2.85 -0.97 21.94
CA PHE A 257 2.64 0.46 22.09
C PHE A 257 1.55 0.70 23.14
N GLU A 258 1.77 1.67 24.02
CA GLU A 258 0.81 2.04 25.07
C GLU A 258 0.50 3.54 24.99
N GLY A 259 -0.79 3.88 24.84
CA GLY A 259 -1.20 5.27 24.69
C GLY A 259 -2.69 5.44 24.38
N GLU A 260 -3.07 6.63 23.99
CA GLU A 260 -4.43 6.97 23.62
C GLU A 260 -4.70 6.72 22.14
N VAL A 261 -5.91 6.27 21.83
CA VAL A 261 -6.34 6.08 20.44
C VAL A 261 -6.63 7.42 19.78
N LYS A 262 -5.97 7.70 18.68
CA LYS A 262 -6.19 8.93 17.90
C LYS A 262 -7.52 8.89 17.16
N THR A 263 -8.40 9.84 17.42
CA THR A 263 -9.73 9.94 16.81
C THR A 263 -9.86 11.10 15.81
N SER A 264 -8.99 12.09 15.89
CA SER A 264 -8.96 13.22 14.96
C SER A 264 -7.98 13.00 13.81
N SER A 265 -8.01 13.89 12.81
CA SER A 265 -7.03 13.87 11.72
C SER A 265 -5.60 14.10 12.23
N VAL A 266 -4.64 13.46 11.57
CA VAL A 266 -3.20 13.60 11.84
C VAL A 266 -2.53 14.19 10.61
N SER A 267 -1.75 15.24 10.79
CA SER A 267 -0.99 15.86 9.71
C SER A 267 0.51 15.72 9.97
N VAL A 268 1.24 15.32 8.92
CA VAL A 268 2.70 15.17 8.92
C VAL A 268 3.29 16.08 7.86
N ILE A 269 4.32 16.82 8.20
CA ILE A 269 5.11 17.60 7.24
C ILE A 269 6.22 16.69 6.72
N VAL A 270 6.28 16.54 5.40
CA VAL A 270 7.32 15.79 4.68
C VAL A 270 8.02 16.72 3.71
N THR A 271 9.30 16.48 3.46
CA THR A 271 10.12 17.30 2.59
C THR A 271 10.63 16.46 1.42
N THR A 272 10.64 17.01 0.21
CA THR A 272 11.38 16.44 -0.91
C THR A 272 12.79 17.04 -0.93
N ASN A 273 13.80 16.21 -1.08
CA ASN A 273 15.21 16.62 -1.11
C ASN A 273 15.93 16.02 -2.33
N GLU A 274 15.25 15.94 -3.46
CA GLU A 274 15.79 15.44 -4.71
C GLU A 274 16.72 16.50 -5.33
N GLU A 275 18.01 16.38 -5.09
CA GLU A 275 19.06 17.18 -5.75
C GLU A 275 19.58 16.42 -6.97
N GLY A 276 19.46 17.02 -8.15
CA GLY A 276 20.03 16.42 -9.37
C GLY A 276 19.34 15.16 -9.84
N SER A 277 19.79 14.60 -10.84
CA SER A 277 19.05 13.78 -11.75
C SER A 277 19.03 12.31 -11.50
N THR A 278 19.43 11.63 -10.54
CA THR A 278 19.43 10.22 -10.91
C THR A 278 19.37 9.17 -9.85
N ASP A 279 19.49 9.46 -8.57
CA ASP A 279 19.76 8.20 -7.92
C ASP A 279 19.22 8.02 -6.53
N VAL A 280 18.34 7.05 -6.41
CA VAL A 280 18.03 6.37 -5.16
C VAL A 280 19.26 5.74 -4.48
N ASN A 281 20.38 5.59 -5.18
CA ASN A 281 21.62 5.00 -4.69
C ASN A 281 22.80 5.98 -4.62
N GLY A 282 22.61 7.25 -5.02
CA GLY A 282 23.65 8.27 -4.96
C GLY A 282 23.83 8.88 -3.58
N ALA A 283 24.86 9.68 -3.44
CA ALA A 283 25.07 10.55 -2.28
C ALA A 283 24.05 11.72 -2.23
N ASP A 284 23.12 11.77 -3.16
CA ASP A 284 22.12 12.82 -3.29
C ASP A 284 20.90 12.54 -2.39
N GLY A 285 20.17 13.59 -2.05
CA GLY A 285 18.89 13.49 -1.37
C GLY A 285 17.81 12.86 -2.26
N THR A 286 16.69 12.49 -1.68
CA THR A 286 15.62 11.82 -2.42
C THR A 286 14.26 12.45 -2.17
N LYS A 287 13.35 12.31 -3.15
CA LYS A 287 11.95 12.70 -3.03
C LYS A 287 11.14 11.84 -2.05
N PHE A 288 11.65 10.68 -1.67
CA PHE A 288 10.90 9.75 -0.84
C PHE A 288 10.94 10.14 0.64
N ALA A 289 9.78 10.07 1.28
CA ALA A 289 9.62 10.31 2.71
C ALA A 289 8.99 9.09 3.38
N LEU A 290 9.48 8.76 4.57
CA LEU A 290 8.94 7.68 5.39
C LEU A 290 7.85 8.21 6.33
N ILE A 291 6.63 7.74 6.14
CA ILE A 291 5.47 8.04 6.98
C ILE A 291 4.86 6.75 7.52
N SER A 292 3.85 6.85 8.40
CA SER A 292 3.19 5.68 8.97
C SER A 292 1.70 5.92 9.18
N ASN A 293 0.92 4.84 9.23
CA ASN A 293 -0.46 4.89 9.67
C ASN A 293 -0.55 5.26 11.17
N PRO A 294 -1.12 6.43 11.52
CA PRO A 294 -1.14 6.92 12.91
C PRO A 294 -2.28 6.34 13.75
N TYR A 295 -3.08 5.43 13.21
CA TYR A 295 -4.29 4.94 13.85
C TYR A 295 -4.17 3.48 14.28
N ALA A 296 -4.91 3.12 15.34
CA ALA A 296 -5.12 1.73 15.76
C ALA A 296 -6.11 0.98 14.87
N SER A 297 -6.40 1.48 13.69
CA SER A 297 -7.23 0.90 12.64
C SER A 297 -6.46 0.84 11.33
N TYR A 298 -6.93 0.06 10.39
CA TYR A 298 -6.43 0.14 9.02
C TYR A 298 -6.75 1.50 8.39
N VAL A 299 -5.96 1.88 7.39
CA VAL A 299 -6.18 3.03 6.50
C VAL A 299 -6.31 2.53 5.07
N ASP A 300 -7.42 2.89 4.41
CA ASP A 300 -7.67 2.54 3.01
C ASP A 300 -6.71 3.30 2.07
N VAL A 301 -5.92 2.56 1.29
CA VAL A 301 -4.92 3.11 0.36
C VAL A 301 -5.57 3.97 -0.71
N THR A 302 -6.74 3.56 -1.23
CA THR A 302 -7.46 4.29 -2.28
C THR A 302 -7.88 5.67 -1.78
N SER A 303 -8.44 5.73 -0.57
CA SER A 303 -8.82 6.99 0.08
C SER A 303 -7.62 7.88 0.36
N PHE A 304 -6.51 7.30 0.82
CA PHE A 304 -5.26 8.01 1.06
C PHE A 304 -4.69 8.62 -0.23
N LEU A 305 -4.55 7.83 -1.29
CA LEU A 305 -4.01 8.29 -2.57
C LEU A 305 -4.90 9.34 -3.22
N ASN A 306 -6.23 9.15 -3.22
CA ASN A 306 -7.16 10.13 -3.78
C ASN A 306 -7.12 11.48 -3.07
N ALA A 307 -6.84 11.50 -1.76
CA ALA A 307 -6.71 12.73 -1.00
C ALA A 307 -5.43 13.52 -1.34
N HIS A 308 -4.36 12.83 -1.79
CA HIS A 308 -3.03 13.45 -1.91
C HIS A 308 -2.45 13.49 -3.33
N LYS A 309 -3.00 12.73 -4.29
CA LYS A 309 -2.43 12.53 -5.64
C LYS A 309 -2.22 13.81 -6.44
N THR A 310 -2.99 14.87 -6.18
CA THR A 310 -2.98 16.07 -7.02
C THR A 310 -1.92 17.09 -6.57
N THR A 311 -1.76 17.25 -5.27
CA THR A 311 -1.00 18.37 -4.69
C THR A 311 0.23 17.95 -3.90
N GLN A 312 0.19 16.82 -3.18
CA GLN A 312 1.25 16.43 -2.26
C GLN A 312 2.18 15.37 -2.82
N LEU A 313 1.65 14.42 -3.62
CA LEU A 313 2.43 13.30 -4.14
C LEU A 313 3.05 13.64 -5.49
N HIS A 314 4.27 13.13 -5.73
CA HIS A 314 4.98 13.28 -7.00
C HIS A 314 4.23 12.56 -8.13
N THR A 315 4.03 13.24 -9.26
CA THR A 315 3.11 12.81 -10.33
C THR A 315 3.39 11.39 -10.85
N GLY A 316 4.66 11.00 -10.99
CA GLY A 316 5.04 9.65 -11.41
C GLY A 316 5.09 8.63 -10.26
N HIS A 317 4.93 9.05 -9.00
CA HIS A 317 5.05 8.20 -7.81
C HIS A 317 3.82 8.35 -6.91
N VAL A 318 2.64 8.41 -7.50
CA VAL A 318 1.37 8.45 -6.74
C VAL A 318 1.03 7.03 -6.29
N ALA A 319 1.75 6.57 -5.29
CA ALA A 319 1.64 5.23 -4.73
C ALA A 319 2.05 5.21 -3.26
N VAL A 320 1.69 4.13 -2.57
CA VAL A 320 2.25 3.70 -1.29
C VAL A 320 3.29 2.63 -1.61
N TYR A 321 4.51 2.79 -1.09
CA TYR A 321 5.58 1.82 -1.22
C TYR A 321 5.82 1.16 0.13
N GLY A 322 5.37 -0.09 0.24
CA GLY A 322 5.47 -0.91 1.43
C GLY A 322 6.72 -1.79 1.40
N TRP A 323 7.38 -1.92 2.52
CA TRP A 323 8.56 -2.77 2.66
C TRP A 323 8.14 -4.17 3.14
N ASP A 324 8.51 -5.22 2.40
CA ASP A 324 8.19 -6.62 2.70
C ASP A 324 9.28 -7.37 3.50
N GLY A 325 10.37 -6.66 3.84
CA GLY A 325 11.58 -7.22 4.46
C GLY A 325 12.72 -7.42 3.44
N SER A 326 12.46 -7.27 2.14
CA SER A 326 13.43 -7.48 1.06
C SER A 326 13.27 -6.48 -0.08
N ASN A 327 12.04 -6.09 -0.41
CA ASN A 327 11.71 -5.22 -1.52
C ASN A 327 10.64 -4.20 -1.11
N TYR A 328 10.51 -3.15 -1.90
CA TYR A 328 9.38 -2.23 -1.83
C TYR A 328 8.30 -2.69 -2.81
N ASP A 329 7.15 -3.10 -2.26
CA ASP A 329 5.95 -3.36 -3.03
C ASP A 329 5.16 -2.07 -3.28
N THR A 330 4.66 -1.92 -4.49
CA THR A 330 3.89 -0.74 -4.90
C THR A 330 2.39 -0.99 -4.79
N TYR A 331 1.68 -0.06 -4.16
CA TYR A 331 0.22 -0.05 -4.03
C TYR A 331 -0.32 1.23 -4.62
N SER A 332 -1.10 1.12 -5.68
CA SER A 332 -1.63 2.23 -6.48
C SER A 332 -3.16 2.17 -6.60
N LEU A 333 -3.77 3.14 -7.26
CA LEU A 333 -5.21 3.10 -7.58
C LEU A 333 -5.55 2.01 -8.60
N ALA A 334 -4.55 1.51 -9.35
CA ALA A 334 -4.73 0.35 -10.22
C ALA A 334 -4.93 -0.94 -9.43
N SER A 335 -4.57 -0.99 -8.14
CA SER A 335 -4.81 -2.12 -7.25
C SER A 335 -5.63 -1.70 -6.03
N PRO A 336 -6.94 -1.40 -6.19
CA PRO A 336 -7.80 -0.95 -5.09
C PRO A 336 -8.06 -2.05 -4.06
N GLY A 337 -8.51 -1.64 -2.87
CA GLY A 337 -8.86 -2.56 -1.76
C GLY A 337 -7.68 -2.90 -0.85
N ASN A 338 -6.49 -2.35 -1.11
CA ASN A 338 -5.36 -2.46 -0.20
C ASN A 338 -5.53 -1.55 1.00
N ASN A 339 -5.09 -2.00 2.15
CA ASN A 339 -5.17 -1.28 3.40
C ASN A 339 -3.80 -1.26 4.09
N ILE A 340 -3.46 -0.12 4.68
CA ILE A 340 -2.25 0.07 5.48
C ILE A 340 -2.57 -0.37 6.91
N ALA A 341 -1.86 -1.35 7.42
CA ALA A 341 -2.08 -1.88 8.77
C ALA A 341 -1.84 -0.82 9.87
N PRO A 342 -2.43 -0.99 11.06
CA PRO A 342 -2.20 -0.10 12.19
C PRO A 342 -0.71 0.04 12.51
N GLY A 343 -0.20 1.27 12.54
CA GLY A 343 1.21 1.54 12.80
C GLY A 343 2.17 1.04 11.71
N GLN A 344 1.70 0.72 10.50
CA GLN A 344 2.56 0.37 9.36
C GLN A 344 3.27 1.61 8.83
N GLY A 345 4.61 1.52 8.70
CA GLY A 345 5.42 2.49 7.99
C GLY A 345 5.47 2.20 6.49
N PHE A 346 5.58 3.25 5.68
CA PHE A 346 5.67 3.14 4.22
C PHE A 346 6.30 4.40 3.63
N MET A 347 6.85 4.25 2.43
CA MET A 347 7.41 5.37 1.67
C MET A 347 6.37 5.98 0.75
N ILE A 348 6.50 7.29 0.52
CA ILE A 348 5.76 8.05 -0.49
C ILE A 348 6.69 8.96 -1.26
N GLY A 349 6.43 9.16 -2.56
CA GLY A 349 7.10 10.19 -3.37
C GLY A 349 6.48 11.56 -3.12
N VAL A 350 7.24 12.53 -2.64
CA VAL A 350 6.79 13.88 -2.30
C VAL A 350 6.93 14.82 -3.50
N LYS A 351 5.89 15.58 -3.79
CA LYS A 351 5.87 16.54 -4.90
C LYS A 351 6.56 17.85 -4.51
N GLY A 352 7.39 18.37 -5.41
CA GLY A 352 8.04 19.66 -5.24
C GLY A 352 9.44 19.70 -5.83
N SER A 353 10.12 20.82 -5.61
CA SER A 353 11.55 20.98 -5.83
C SER A 353 12.31 20.68 -4.55
N ASP A 354 13.62 20.55 -4.64
CA ASP A 354 14.47 20.33 -3.48
C ASP A 354 14.18 21.28 -2.32
N GLY A 355 13.99 20.72 -1.13
CA GLY A 355 13.63 21.45 0.09
C GLY A 355 12.16 21.84 0.23
N ASP A 356 11.31 21.59 -0.78
CA ASP A 356 9.87 21.87 -0.69
C ASP A 356 9.19 20.95 0.32
N GLN A 357 8.24 21.52 1.07
CA GLN A 357 7.48 20.79 2.07
C GLN A 357 6.04 20.55 1.63
N GLN A 358 5.54 19.37 1.96
CA GLN A 358 4.14 19.00 1.78
C GLN A 358 3.53 18.57 3.13
N THR A 359 2.24 18.81 3.28
CA THR A 359 1.49 18.31 4.44
C THR A 359 0.64 17.12 4.04
N ILE A 360 0.98 15.96 4.55
CA ILE A 360 0.19 14.72 4.39
C ILE A 360 -0.78 14.64 5.55
N THR A 361 -2.08 14.45 5.27
CA THR A 361 -3.12 14.41 6.30
C THR A 361 -3.89 13.10 6.26
N PHE A 362 -3.80 12.34 7.33
CA PHE A 362 -4.67 11.19 7.58
C PHE A 362 -5.98 11.68 8.19
N THR A 363 -7.11 11.25 7.64
CA THR A 363 -8.44 11.65 8.11
C THR A 363 -9.25 10.46 8.64
N ASN A 364 -10.27 10.74 9.45
CA ASN A 364 -11.17 9.69 9.94
C ASN A 364 -11.88 8.92 8.81
N ALA A 365 -12.13 9.56 7.67
CA ALA A 365 -12.77 8.93 6.53
C ALA A 365 -11.91 7.84 5.85
N MET A 366 -10.61 7.83 6.12
CA MET A 366 -9.67 6.82 5.60
C MET A 366 -9.62 5.56 6.47
N LYS A 367 -10.16 5.61 7.71
CA LYS A 367 -10.15 4.47 8.63
C LYS A 367 -11.06 3.36 8.15
N THR A 368 -10.59 2.12 8.27
CA THR A 368 -11.37 0.92 7.99
C THR A 368 -11.04 -0.18 9.00
N SER A 369 -11.97 -1.11 9.21
CA SER A 369 -11.77 -2.32 10.02
C SER A 369 -11.31 -3.51 9.18
N THR A 370 -11.40 -3.42 7.86
CA THR A 370 -11.02 -4.52 6.98
C THR A 370 -9.53 -4.52 6.74
N GLY A 371 -8.91 -5.69 6.85
CA GLY A 371 -7.51 -5.90 6.57
C GLY A 371 -7.04 -7.27 7.08
N SER A 372 -6.04 -7.83 6.44
CA SER A 372 -5.29 -9.00 6.90
C SER A 372 -3.82 -8.78 6.57
N GLY A 373 -2.93 -8.93 7.55
CA GLY A 373 -1.50 -8.67 7.36
C GLY A 373 -1.15 -7.18 7.18
N ASP A 374 0.09 -6.89 6.82
CA ASP A 374 0.61 -5.53 6.65
C ASP A 374 0.00 -4.84 5.43
N TYR A 375 -0.08 -5.55 4.30
CA TYR A 375 -0.76 -5.09 3.09
C TYR A 375 -1.67 -6.21 2.59
N GLN A 376 -2.94 -5.91 2.41
CA GLN A 376 -3.91 -6.90 1.97
C GLN A 376 -3.94 -6.97 0.45
N GLU A 377 -3.77 -8.18 -0.10
CA GLU A 377 -4.01 -8.44 -1.51
C GLU A 377 -5.52 -8.45 -1.82
N ASN A 378 -5.85 -7.96 -3.01
CA ASN A 378 -7.20 -7.70 -3.44
C ASN A 378 -8.03 -8.92 -3.81
N ASN A 379 -9.34 -8.76 -3.61
CA ASN A 379 -10.32 -9.47 -4.43
C ASN A 379 -10.23 -8.99 -5.89
N PRO A 380 -10.24 -9.91 -6.88
CA PRO A 380 -10.22 -9.53 -8.28
C PRO A 380 -11.44 -8.65 -8.63
N VAL A 381 -11.19 -7.50 -9.24
CA VAL A 381 -12.23 -6.61 -9.74
C VAL A 381 -12.61 -7.07 -11.15
N ASN A 382 -13.91 -7.26 -11.41
CA ASN A 382 -14.40 -7.89 -12.64
C ASN A 382 -14.39 -6.97 -13.89
N ASP A 383 -13.97 -5.71 -13.76
CA ASP A 383 -14.08 -4.69 -14.82
C ASP A 383 -12.72 -4.32 -15.44
N ARG A 384 -11.68 -5.13 -15.22
CA ARG A 384 -10.33 -4.90 -15.73
C ARG A 384 -9.60 -6.20 -16.02
N ALA A 385 -8.51 -6.12 -16.78
CA ALA A 385 -7.55 -7.19 -16.92
C ALA A 385 -6.21 -6.82 -16.26
N GLU A 386 -5.54 -7.82 -15.71
CA GLU A 386 -4.28 -7.69 -15.01
C GLU A 386 -3.28 -8.73 -15.55
N LEU A 387 -2.05 -8.31 -15.73
CA LEU A 387 -0.96 -9.14 -16.21
C LEU A 387 0.31 -8.76 -15.45
N PHE A 388 0.81 -9.66 -14.61
CA PHE A 388 2.02 -9.46 -13.83
C PHE A 388 3.16 -10.27 -14.45
N ILE A 389 4.22 -9.57 -14.82
CA ILE A 389 5.41 -10.16 -15.43
C ILE A 389 6.49 -10.25 -14.37
N ASN A 390 7.04 -11.45 -14.21
CA ASN A 390 8.09 -11.75 -13.25
C ASN A 390 9.42 -11.98 -13.94
N LEU A 391 10.49 -11.52 -13.32
CA LEU A 391 11.87 -11.84 -13.66
C LEU A 391 12.48 -12.57 -12.46
N ASN A 392 12.90 -13.82 -12.68
CA ASN A 392 13.66 -14.59 -11.70
C ASN A 392 15.13 -14.68 -12.12
N GLN A 393 16.03 -14.31 -11.23
CA GLN A 393 17.47 -14.53 -11.33
C GLN A 393 18.02 -14.80 -9.93
N ASN A 394 18.94 -15.74 -9.76
CA ASN A 394 19.54 -16.08 -8.46
C ASN A 394 18.51 -16.44 -7.35
N ASN A 395 17.38 -17.07 -7.71
CA ASN A 395 16.24 -17.36 -6.81
C ASN A 395 15.63 -16.09 -6.15
N SER A 396 15.77 -14.96 -6.77
CA SER A 396 15.12 -13.72 -6.38
C SER A 396 14.13 -13.33 -7.46
N ASP A 397 12.93 -12.95 -7.07
CA ASP A 397 11.86 -12.53 -7.95
C ASP A 397 11.73 -11.01 -7.93
N LYS A 398 11.58 -10.42 -9.12
CA LYS A 398 11.16 -9.04 -9.32
C LYS A 398 10.01 -9.02 -10.31
N HIS A 399 9.10 -8.07 -10.19
CA HIS A 399 7.93 -8.01 -11.05
C HIS A 399 7.61 -6.60 -11.51
N THR A 400 6.84 -6.49 -12.59
CA THR A 400 6.11 -5.29 -13.01
C THR A 400 4.66 -5.68 -13.30
N LYS A 401 3.72 -4.80 -13.00
CA LYS A 401 2.29 -5.07 -13.09
C LYS A 401 1.66 -4.21 -14.17
N LEU A 402 1.02 -4.86 -15.13
CA LEU A 402 0.29 -4.22 -16.22
C LEU A 402 -1.20 -4.35 -15.99
N PHE A 403 -1.89 -3.22 -16.02
CA PHE A 403 -3.33 -3.14 -15.79
C PHE A 403 -4.01 -2.62 -17.04
N PHE A 404 -5.09 -3.27 -17.46
CA PHE A 404 -5.97 -2.81 -18.52
C PHE A 404 -7.27 -2.34 -17.88
N ILE A 405 -7.45 -1.03 -17.80
CA ILE A 405 -8.54 -0.38 -17.05
C ILE A 405 -9.26 0.58 -17.99
N GLU A 406 -10.59 0.69 -17.86
CA GLU A 406 -11.38 1.65 -18.64
C GLU A 406 -10.92 3.09 -18.37
N ASP A 407 -10.93 3.95 -19.40
CA ASP A 407 -10.53 5.35 -19.35
C ASP A 407 -9.04 5.64 -19.06
N MET A 408 -8.18 4.63 -19.02
CA MET A 408 -6.72 4.85 -18.94
C MET A 408 -6.13 5.14 -20.32
N THR A 409 -4.93 5.74 -20.33
CA THR A 409 -4.25 6.21 -21.53
C THR A 409 -2.92 5.47 -21.77
N ASP A 410 -2.25 5.73 -22.88
CA ASP A 410 -0.90 5.24 -23.14
C ASP A 410 0.20 6.08 -22.48
N GLY A 411 -0.16 7.26 -21.98
CA GLY A 411 0.69 8.17 -21.22
C GLY A 411 0.60 7.97 -19.73
N LEU A 412 1.12 8.91 -18.95
CA LEU A 412 1.09 8.84 -17.50
C LEU A 412 -0.30 9.15 -16.94
N ASP A 413 -0.90 8.20 -16.25
CA ASP A 413 -2.15 8.33 -15.50
C ASP A 413 -1.86 8.32 -13.98
N PRO A 414 -1.70 9.49 -13.34
CA PRO A 414 -1.22 9.57 -11.96
C PRO A 414 -2.08 8.81 -10.96
N GLY A 415 -1.45 7.89 -10.25
CA GLY A 415 -2.09 7.01 -9.27
C GLY A 415 -2.53 5.67 -9.83
N TYR A 416 -2.79 5.56 -11.13
CA TYR A 416 -2.97 4.28 -11.83
C TYR A 416 -1.62 3.77 -12.35
N ASP A 417 -0.78 4.69 -12.82
CA ASP A 417 0.63 4.41 -13.05
C ASP A 417 1.45 4.79 -11.83
N ALA A 418 2.45 3.97 -11.53
CA ALA A 418 3.37 4.22 -10.44
C ALA A 418 4.79 3.80 -10.85
N ALA A 419 5.71 4.74 -10.75
CA ALA A 419 7.11 4.48 -11.00
C ALA A 419 7.71 3.58 -9.91
N THR A 420 8.72 2.79 -10.26
CA THR A 420 9.47 2.02 -9.27
C THR A 420 10.20 2.96 -8.31
N MET A 421 10.26 2.56 -7.04
CA MET A 421 11.00 3.32 -6.04
C MET A 421 12.50 3.03 -6.11
N ASP A 422 12.88 1.78 -6.34
CA ASP A 422 14.25 1.31 -6.41
C ASP A 422 14.40 0.27 -7.51
N LEU A 423 15.42 0.41 -8.35
CA LEU A 423 15.72 -0.57 -9.40
C LEU A 423 16.61 -1.71 -8.90
N GLY A 424 17.47 -1.46 -7.90
CA GLY A 424 18.49 -2.39 -7.49
C GLY A 424 19.46 -2.80 -8.62
N ASP A 425 20.33 -3.78 -8.34
CA ASP A 425 21.25 -4.34 -9.33
C ASP A 425 20.55 -5.24 -10.35
N TYR A 426 19.31 -5.62 -10.06
CA TYR A 426 18.51 -6.55 -10.82
C TYR A 426 17.04 -6.17 -10.72
N SER A 427 16.37 -5.99 -11.87
CA SER A 427 14.99 -5.48 -11.91
C SER A 427 14.30 -5.74 -13.25
N ILE A 428 12.96 -5.72 -13.23
CA ILE A 428 12.08 -5.64 -14.39
C ILE A 428 11.09 -4.51 -14.18
N TYR A 429 10.82 -3.75 -15.22
CA TYR A 429 9.89 -2.63 -15.21
C TYR A 429 9.31 -2.40 -16.61
N SER A 430 8.19 -1.70 -16.69
CA SER A 430 7.64 -1.26 -17.97
C SER A 430 7.97 0.22 -18.24
N ARG A 431 7.74 0.67 -19.47
CA ARG A 431 7.79 2.07 -19.89
C ARG A 431 6.47 2.48 -20.49
N LEU A 432 6.10 3.74 -20.31
CA LEU A 432 4.88 4.27 -20.91
C LEU A 432 4.88 4.07 -22.42
N VAL A 433 3.73 3.70 -22.96
CA VAL A 433 3.55 3.44 -24.40
C VAL A 433 3.60 4.76 -25.19
N ALA A 434 3.07 5.85 -24.59
CA ALA A 434 3.16 7.19 -25.17
C ALA A 434 3.73 8.19 -24.15
N ASP A 435 4.31 9.27 -24.65
CA ASP A 435 4.88 10.37 -23.85
C ASP A 435 5.88 9.90 -22.77
N ASP A 436 6.59 8.79 -23.05
CA ASP A 436 7.61 8.23 -22.17
C ASP A 436 8.71 9.26 -21.90
N ASN A 437 8.88 9.60 -20.63
CA ASN A 437 9.89 10.54 -20.14
C ASN A 437 11.11 9.83 -19.53
N GLY A 438 11.25 8.52 -19.74
CA GLY A 438 12.36 7.73 -19.23
C GLY A 438 12.17 7.24 -17.79
N VAL A 439 10.95 7.32 -17.27
CA VAL A 439 10.63 6.84 -15.92
C VAL A 439 10.25 5.36 -15.97
N ASN A 440 10.88 4.56 -15.13
CA ASN A 440 10.62 3.12 -15.02
C ASN A 440 9.35 2.88 -14.20
N MET A 441 8.40 2.14 -14.76
CA MET A 441 7.11 1.88 -14.11
C MET A 441 7.08 0.49 -13.48
N ASP A 442 6.69 0.45 -12.21
CA ASP A 442 6.33 -0.80 -11.53
C ASP A 442 4.87 -1.18 -11.83
N HIS A 443 3.97 -0.19 -11.79
CA HIS A 443 2.59 -0.31 -12.24
C HIS A 443 2.37 0.55 -13.47
N GLN A 444 1.86 -0.05 -14.54
CA GLN A 444 1.42 0.67 -15.74
C GLN A 444 -0.02 0.28 -16.09
N SER A 445 -0.83 1.30 -16.32
CA SER A 445 -2.23 1.13 -16.72
C SER A 445 -2.43 1.62 -18.15
N VAL A 446 -3.20 0.87 -18.93
CA VAL A 446 -3.58 1.22 -20.30
C VAL A 446 -5.07 0.96 -20.52
N ALA A 447 -5.65 1.48 -21.62
CA ALA A 447 -7.07 1.31 -21.89
C ALA A 447 -7.49 -0.16 -21.99
N TYR A 448 -8.57 -0.54 -21.28
CA TYR A 448 -9.10 -1.92 -21.33
C TYR A 448 -9.52 -2.35 -22.74
N SER A 449 -10.02 -1.41 -23.55
CA SER A 449 -10.39 -1.66 -24.95
C SER A 449 -9.23 -2.15 -25.83
N GLU A 450 -7.98 -1.92 -25.39
CA GLU A 450 -6.75 -2.26 -26.11
C GLU A 450 -6.04 -3.52 -25.58
N VAL A 451 -6.70 -4.26 -24.68
CA VAL A 451 -6.15 -5.51 -24.09
C VAL A 451 -5.75 -6.57 -25.12
N ASN A 452 -6.24 -6.49 -26.34
CA ASN A 452 -5.89 -7.41 -27.44
C ASN A 452 -5.11 -6.73 -28.57
N ASP A 453 -4.56 -5.56 -28.35
CA ASP A 453 -3.78 -4.82 -29.34
C ASP A 453 -2.83 -3.83 -28.66
N LYS A 454 -1.95 -4.35 -27.80
CA LYS A 454 -1.00 -3.50 -27.08
C LYS A 454 0.42 -4.02 -27.17
N VAL A 455 1.37 -3.13 -27.32
CA VAL A 455 2.81 -3.37 -27.25
C VAL A 455 3.39 -2.51 -26.15
N ILE A 456 3.91 -3.14 -25.11
CA ILE A 456 4.42 -2.45 -23.90
C ILE A 456 5.92 -2.72 -23.79
N PRO A 457 6.78 -1.67 -23.82
CA PRO A 457 8.21 -1.84 -23.65
C PRO A 457 8.55 -2.34 -22.24
N LEU A 458 9.41 -3.35 -22.15
CA LEU A 458 10.00 -3.81 -20.90
C LEU A 458 11.46 -3.40 -20.80
N GLY A 459 11.84 -2.90 -19.62
CA GLY A 459 13.22 -2.74 -19.21
C GLY A 459 13.64 -3.87 -18.27
N ILE A 460 14.87 -4.32 -18.44
CA ILE A 460 15.43 -5.39 -17.63
C ILE A 460 16.84 -5.00 -17.21
N HIS A 461 17.14 -5.21 -15.91
CA HIS A 461 18.51 -5.29 -15.42
C HIS A 461 18.76 -6.72 -14.98
N ALA A 462 19.73 -7.40 -15.59
CA ALA A 462 20.10 -8.78 -15.24
C ALA A 462 21.60 -9.01 -15.50
N GLU A 463 22.21 -9.82 -14.65
CA GLU A 463 23.65 -10.08 -14.64
C GLU A 463 24.06 -11.03 -15.78
N ALA A 464 25.19 -10.74 -16.40
CA ALA A 464 25.79 -11.59 -17.43
C ALA A 464 26.21 -12.96 -16.88
N GLY A 465 26.04 -14.00 -17.70
CA GLY A 465 26.42 -15.37 -17.36
C GLY A 465 25.51 -16.08 -16.36
N VAL A 466 24.47 -15.40 -15.84
CA VAL A 466 23.49 -15.96 -14.92
C VAL A 466 22.17 -16.16 -15.65
N GLU A 467 21.56 -17.34 -15.51
CA GLU A 467 20.26 -17.63 -16.11
C GLU A 467 19.19 -16.72 -15.52
N ALA A 468 18.42 -16.09 -16.38
CA ALA A 468 17.27 -15.26 -16.07
C ALA A 468 16.02 -15.83 -16.73
N THR A 469 14.93 -15.92 -15.98
CA THR A 469 13.63 -16.42 -16.45
C THR A 469 12.60 -15.30 -16.37
N ILE A 470 11.92 -15.04 -17.50
CA ILE A 470 10.77 -14.14 -17.56
C ILE A 470 9.51 -14.99 -17.70
N SER A 471 8.56 -14.77 -16.79
CA SER A 471 7.33 -15.55 -16.71
C SER A 471 6.14 -14.69 -16.33
N ILE A 472 4.93 -15.25 -16.41
CA ILE A 472 3.71 -14.62 -15.88
C ILE A 472 3.48 -15.14 -14.46
N SER A 473 3.49 -14.24 -13.47
CA SER A 473 3.15 -14.58 -12.08
C SER A 473 1.65 -14.49 -11.80
N TYR A 474 0.93 -13.61 -12.51
CA TYR A 474 -0.52 -13.48 -12.42
C TYR A 474 -1.12 -13.01 -13.76
N ASN A 475 -2.27 -13.57 -14.13
CA ASN A 475 -2.97 -13.20 -15.36
C ASN A 475 -4.47 -13.51 -15.27
N ASN A 476 -5.30 -12.47 -15.38
CA ASN A 476 -6.75 -12.61 -15.52
C ASN A 476 -7.28 -12.08 -16.86
N THR A 477 -6.41 -11.86 -17.86
CA THR A 477 -6.84 -11.51 -19.22
C THR A 477 -7.75 -12.61 -19.81
N ASN A 478 -8.56 -12.23 -20.80
CA ASN A 478 -9.41 -13.21 -21.48
C ASN A 478 -8.58 -14.41 -21.97
N PRO A 479 -9.05 -15.66 -21.84
CA PRO A 479 -8.35 -16.84 -22.36
C PRO A 479 -7.96 -16.75 -23.85
N SER A 480 -8.72 -16.00 -24.65
CA SER A 480 -8.42 -15.75 -26.06
C SER A 480 -7.35 -14.69 -26.32
N THR A 481 -6.94 -13.92 -25.30
CA THR A 481 -5.83 -12.98 -25.41
C THR A 481 -4.51 -13.74 -25.32
N TYR A 482 -3.67 -13.65 -26.33
CA TYR A 482 -2.29 -14.13 -26.28
C TYR A 482 -1.40 -13.09 -25.60
N VAL A 483 -0.37 -13.57 -24.91
CA VAL A 483 0.65 -12.73 -24.28
C VAL A 483 2.02 -13.19 -24.77
N TYR A 484 2.64 -12.42 -25.64
CA TYR A 484 3.96 -12.72 -26.16
C TYR A 484 5.02 -11.81 -25.56
N LEU A 485 6.14 -12.39 -25.19
CA LEU A 485 7.40 -11.66 -25.01
C LEU A 485 8.14 -11.65 -26.36
N GLU A 486 8.43 -10.50 -26.87
CA GLU A 486 9.34 -10.28 -27.99
C GLU A 486 10.75 -10.09 -27.45
N ASP A 487 11.73 -10.84 -27.97
CA ASP A 487 13.14 -10.48 -27.96
C ASP A 487 13.50 -9.90 -29.32
N ALA A 488 13.55 -8.60 -29.40
CA ALA A 488 13.75 -7.88 -30.63
C ALA A 488 15.19 -7.98 -31.16
N VAL A 489 16.16 -8.38 -30.33
CA VAL A 489 17.54 -8.65 -30.77
C VAL A 489 17.61 -9.98 -31.51
N GLU A 490 16.93 -11.01 -31.00
CA GLU A 490 16.87 -12.34 -31.62
C GLU A 490 15.74 -12.45 -32.66
N GLY A 491 14.80 -11.51 -32.68
CA GLY A 491 13.63 -11.54 -33.55
C GLY A 491 12.67 -12.67 -33.21
N THR A 492 12.54 -13.02 -31.94
CA THR A 492 11.72 -14.16 -31.49
C THR A 492 10.55 -13.74 -30.63
N PHE A 493 9.48 -14.54 -30.68
CA PHE A 493 8.28 -14.37 -29.84
C PHE A 493 8.05 -15.62 -29.00
N THR A 494 7.90 -15.43 -27.69
CA THR A 494 7.57 -16.50 -26.74
C THR A 494 6.18 -16.27 -26.17
N ASN A 495 5.26 -17.22 -26.35
CA ASN A 495 3.94 -17.15 -25.72
C ASN A 495 4.07 -17.46 -24.21
N LEU A 496 4.07 -16.43 -23.40
CA LEU A 496 4.25 -16.57 -21.94
C LEU A 496 3.08 -17.28 -21.23
N LYS A 497 1.92 -17.44 -21.90
CA LYS A 497 0.84 -18.27 -21.36
C LYS A 497 1.10 -19.78 -21.50
N GLU A 498 2.07 -20.17 -22.33
CA GLU A 498 2.38 -21.58 -22.62
C GLU A 498 3.75 -21.98 -22.08
N THR A 499 4.73 -21.08 -22.12
CA THR A 499 6.11 -21.36 -21.69
C THR A 499 6.81 -20.10 -21.23
N ASP A 500 7.68 -20.25 -20.25
CA ASP A 500 8.54 -19.17 -19.77
C ASP A 500 9.65 -18.87 -20.78
N PHE A 501 10.11 -17.62 -20.82
CA PHE A 501 11.27 -17.22 -21.57
C PHE A 501 12.52 -17.34 -20.69
N VAL A 502 13.52 -18.06 -21.17
CA VAL A 502 14.79 -18.29 -20.43
C VAL A 502 15.95 -17.78 -21.26
N ILE A 503 16.83 -17.00 -20.63
CA ILE A 503 18.03 -16.45 -21.25
C ILE A 503 19.21 -16.49 -20.27
N THR A 504 20.41 -16.80 -20.80
CA THR A 504 21.66 -16.54 -20.10
C THR A 504 22.41 -15.46 -20.90
N PRO A 505 22.38 -14.18 -20.47
CA PRO A 505 22.95 -13.11 -21.28
C PRO A 505 24.47 -13.15 -21.29
N ASP A 506 25.09 -12.88 -22.43
CA ASP A 506 26.56 -12.81 -22.60
C ASP A 506 27.15 -11.53 -21.98
N SER A 507 26.35 -10.50 -21.79
CA SER A 507 26.68 -9.22 -21.13
C SER A 507 25.50 -8.79 -20.30
N ASP A 508 25.73 -7.92 -19.29
CA ASP A 508 24.67 -7.40 -18.45
C ASP A 508 23.55 -6.81 -19.30
N LEU A 509 22.33 -7.24 -19.03
CA LEU A 509 21.14 -6.61 -19.61
C LEU A 509 20.86 -5.32 -18.85
N GLN A 510 20.71 -4.22 -19.57
CA GLN A 510 20.42 -2.93 -18.97
C GLN A 510 19.50 -2.11 -19.87
N GLY A 511 18.37 -1.69 -19.30
CA GLY A 511 17.47 -0.75 -19.96
C GLY A 511 16.39 -1.40 -20.82
N VAL A 512 15.77 -0.59 -21.67
CA VAL A 512 14.66 -0.97 -22.56
C VAL A 512 15.13 -1.09 -24.02
N GLY A 513 14.24 -1.59 -24.89
CA GLY A 513 14.46 -1.64 -26.32
C GLY A 513 14.83 -3.03 -26.86
N ARG A 514 15.01 -4.01 -25.99
CA ARG A 514 15.17 -5.41 -26.38
C ARG A 514 13.88 -6.21 -26.18
N PHE A 515 13.19 -6.00 -25.08
CA PHE A 515 12.04 -6.81 -24.70
C PHE A 515 10.75 -6.00 -24.74
N PHE A 516 9.68 -6.63 -25.26
CA PHE A 516 8.34 -6.05 -25.36
C PHE A 516 7.29 -7.10 -25.00
N ILE A 517 6.26 -6.69 -24.26
CA ILE A 517 5.06 -7.48 -24.07
C ILE A 517 4.06 -7.10 -25.14
N HIS A 518 3.60 -8.11 -25.89
CA HIS A 518 2.50 -7.99 -26.83
C HIS A 518 1.27 -8.69 -26.27
N THR A 519 0.17 -7.97 -26.18
CA THR A 519 -1.15 -8.59 -25.94
C THR A 519 -1.97 -8.52 -27.23
N THR A 520 -2.47 -9.67 -27.70
CA THR A 520 -3.12 -9.75 -29.01
C THR A 520 -4.21 -10.83 -29.04
N ALA A 521 -5.21 -10.68 -29.92
CA ALA A 521 -6.21 -11.70 -30.19
C ALA A 521 -5.75 -12.72 -31.25
N SER A 522 -4.58 -12.52 -31.85
CA SER A 522 -4.05 -13.36 -32.95
C SER A 522 -2.73 -14.00 -32.55
N THR A 523 -2.47 -15.20 -33.08
CA THR A 523 -1.16 -15.85 -32.92
C THR A 523 -0.08 -15.08 -33.68
N MET A 524 1.05 -14.85 -33.03
CA MET A 524 2.25 -14.29 -33.65
C MET A 524 3.22 -15.40 -34.05
N SER A 525 3.90 -15.22 -35.18
CA SER A 525 4.97 -16.11 -35.65
C SER A 525 6.27 -15.36 -35.72
N ASN A 526 7.40 -16.06 -35.68
CA ASN A 526 8.76 -15.47 -35.72
C ASN A 526 9.07 -14.71 -37.03
N GLU A 527 8.11 -14.54 -37.95
CA GLU A 527 8.27 -13.84 -39.23
C GLU A 527 7.56 -12.47 -39.30
N GLU A 528 6.80 -12.03 -38.27
CA GLU A 528 5.87 -10.88 -38.43
C GLU A 528 6.26 -9.56 -37.71
N ALA A 529 7.34 -9.48 -36.94
CA ALA A 529 7.60 -8.26 -36.19
C ALA A 529 8.69 -7.37 -36.79
N THR A 530 8.30 -6.24 -37.28
CA THR A 530 9.15 -5.05 -37.34
C THR A 530 8.51 -3.94 -36.49
N THR A 531 8.68 -4.01 -35.19
CA THR A 531 8.34 -2.87 -34.31
C THR A 531 9.46 -1.83 -34.36
N ASN A 532 9.08 -0.57 -34.38
CA ASN A 532 10.04 0.54 -34.34
C ASN A 532 10.53 0.68 -32.88
N LEU A 533 11.68 0.07 -32.57
CA LEU A 533 12.19 -0.13 -31.22
C LEU A 533 12.95 1.07 -30.66
N LEU A 534 13.19 2.08 -31.49
CA LEU A 534 13.88 3.29 -31.08
C LEU A 534 13.00 4.11 -30.15
N ASN A 535 13.51 4.45 -28.98
CA ASN A 535 12.91 5.43 -28.09
C ASN A 535 13.88 6.56 -27.80
N VAL A 536 13.36 7.78 -27.55
CA VAL A 536 14.16 8.94 -27.22
C VAL A 536 13.46 9.81 -26.18
N PHE A 537 14.18 10.20 -25.16
CA PHE A 537 13.67 11.03 -24.07
C PHE A 537 14.78 11.88 -23.46
N LYS A 538 14.38 12.86 -22.66
CA LYS A 538 15.24 13.66 -21.80
C LYS A 538 14.66 13.68 -20.40
N LEU A 539 15.42 13.20 -19.43
CA LEU A 539 15.05 13.32 -18.02
C LEU A 539 15.16 14.79 -17.58
N ASP A 540 14.21 15.23 -16.78
CA ASP A 540 14.29 16.54 -16.11
C ASP A 540 15.58 16.61 -15.27
N ARG A 541 16.28 17.72 -15.33
CA ARG A 541 17.50 18.02 -14.57
C ARG A 541 18.80 17.34 -15.04
N ASN A 542 18.83 16.57 -16.13
CA ASN A 542 20.11 16.21 -16.74
C ASN A 542 20.32 16.94 -18.07
N ASN A 543 21.57 17.11 -18.48
CA ASN A 543 21.94 17.78 -19.72
C ASN A 543 22.15 16.80 -20.88
N PHE A 544 21.41 15.67 -20.87
CA PHE A 544 21.54 14.63 -21.88
C PHE A 544 20.18 14.23 -22.44
N ILE A 545 20.15 14.01 -23.75
CA ILE A 545 19.10 13.26 -24.45
C ILE A 545 19.52 11.81 -24.44
N THR A 546 18.65 10.90 -24.04
CA THR A 546 18.89 9.45 -24.05
C THR A 546 18.16 8.83 -25.24
N VAL A 547 18.86 8.00 -26.00
CA VAL A 547 18.30 7.17 -27.08
C VAL A 547 18.48 5.72 -26.70
N GLU A 548 17.41 4.95 -26.75
CA GLU A 548 17.36 3.53 -26.42
C GLU A 548 16.86 2.72 -27.63
N GLY A 549 17.10 1.40 -27.62
CA GLY A 549 16.71 0.51 -28.70
C GLY A 549 17.71 0.46 -29.86
N LEU A 550 18.90 1.04 -29.70
CA LEU A 550 19.90 1.11 -30.77
C LEU A 550 20.49 -0.25 -31.15
N ALA A 551 20.58 -1.19 -30.19
CA ALA A 551 21.15 -2.51 -30.46
C ALA A 551 20.31 -3.35 -31.42
N THR A 552 19.03 -3.04 -31.59
CA THR A 552 18.10 -3.72 -32.50
C THR A 552 18.15 -3.17 -33.92
N GLU A 553 18.83 -2.05 -34.14
CA GLU A 553 18.92 -1.40 -35.45
C GLU A 553 20.05 -2.03 -36.29
N SER A 554 19.70 -2.55 -37.43
CA SER A 554 20.68 -3.11 -38.38
C SER A 554 21.52 -2.08 -39.12
N ASN A 555 21.08 -0.80 -39.11
CA ASN A 555 21.74 0.32 -39.77
C ASN A 555 22.14 1.39 -38.74
N GLN A 556 23.16 2.19 -39.06
CA GLN A 556 23.50 3.35 -38.25
C GLN A 556 22.30 4.28 -38.08
N THR A 557 22.06 4.72 -36.85
CA THR A 557 20.98 5.62 -36.49
C THR A 557 21.47 7.07 -36.54
N ASN A 558 20.85 7.90 -37.35
CA ASN A 558 21.14 9.32 -37.42
C ASN A 558 20.15 10.09 -36.54
N LEU A 559 20.68 10.89 -35.61
CA LEU A 559 19.89 11.78 -34.76
C LEU A 559 20.02 13.22 -35.25
N LYS A 560 18.90 13.89 -35.44
CA LYS A 560 18.82 15.31 -35.73
C LYS A 560 17.87 16.02 -34.81
N LEU A 561 18.27 17.16 -34.28
CA LEU A 561 17.46 18.01 -33.40
C LEU A 561 17.16 19.35 -34.10
N TYR A 562 15.90 19.73 -34.12
CA TYR A 562 15.42 20.97 -34.75
C TYR A 562 14.77 21.86 -33.68
N ASN A 563 14.99 23.18 -33.80
CA ASN A 563 14.23 24.14 -33.01
C ASN A 563 12.83 24.36 -33.63
N LEU A 564 11.96 25.14 -32.98
CA LEU A 564 10.59 25.42 -33.44
C LEU A 564 10.52 26.14 -34.80
N LEU A 565 11.62 26.77 -35.24
CA LEU A 565 11.72 27.42 -36.57
C LEU A 565 12.18 26.42 -37.65
N GLY A 566 12.35 25.15 -37.33
CA GLY A 566 12.81 24.11 -38.25
C GLY A 566 14.32 24.15 -38.56
N LYS A 567 15.10 24.96 -37.80
CA LYS A 567 16.56 25.00 -37.96
C LYS A 567 17.16 23.80 -37.23
N GLU A 568 18.00 23.02 -37.92
CA GLU A 568 18.81 21.97 -37.32
C GLU A 568 19.84 22.61 -36.37
N VAL A 569 19.84 22.17 -35.10
CA VAL A 569 20.70 22.71 -34.03
C VAL A 569 21.69 21.67 -33.53
N LEU A 570 21.44 20.38 -33.78
CA LEU A 570 22.33 19.27 -33.44
C LEU A 570 22.11 18.14 -34.44
N SER A 571 23.19 17.51 -34.89
CA SER A 571 23.16 16.30 -35.72
C SER A 571 24.30 15.38 -35.30
N THR A 572 24.01 14.10 -35.11
CA THR A 572 25.00 13.07 -34.75
C THR A 572 24.57 11.71 -35.26
N THR A 573 25.53 10.81 -35.41
CA THR A 573 25.29 9.42 -35.76
C THR A 573 25.56 8.57 -34.55
N LEU A 574 24.62 7.71 -34.20
CA LEU A 574 24.68 6.82 -33.07
C LEU A 574 25.18 5.44 -33.51
N LEU A 575 25.91 4.78 -32.62
CA LEU A 575 26.48 3.46 -32.88
C LEU A 575 25.50 2.38 -32.37
N ASN A 576 25.34 1.32 -33.14
CA ASN A 576 24.45 0.21 -32.79
C ASN A 576 25.13 -0.87 -31.92
N ASN A 577 26.29 -0.57 -31.36
CA ASN A 577 27.04 -1.48 -30.50
C ASN A 577 26.65 -1.41 -29.01
N THR A 578 25.74 -0.51 -28.66
CA THR A 578 25.15 -0.37 -27.32
C THR A 578 23.66 -0.10 -27.49
N ASN A 579 22.86 -0.64 -26.58
CA ASN A 579 21.41 -0.44 -26.62
C ASN A 579 21.01 0.98 -26.30
N THR A 580 21.79 1.67 -25.47
CA THR A 580 21.51 3.03 -25.00
C THR A 580 22.68 3.96 -25.25
N GLN A 581 22.43 5.17 -25.75
CA GLN A 581 23.42 6.23 -25.86
C GLN A 581 22.84 7.56 -25.38
N THR A 582 23.73 8.38 -24.81
CA THR A 582 23.37 9.72 -24.33
C THR A 582 24.06 10.80 -25.16
N ILE A 583 23.32 11.86 -25.46
CA ILE A 583 23.78 12.98 -26.27
C ILE A 583 23.68 14.25 -25.44
N SER A 584 24.80 14.96 -25.25
CA SER A 584 24.82 16.21 -24.48
C SER A 584 23.94 17.28 -25.13
N THR A 585 23.15 17.98 -24.32
CA THR A 585 22.38 19.16 -24.69
C THR A 585 23.09 20.47 -24.31
N GLU A 586 24.34 20.38 -23.87
CA GLU A 586 25.15 21.54 -23.48
C GLU A 586 25.30 22.51 -24.68
N GLY A 587 25.03 23.77 -24.43
CA GLY A 587 25.02 24.81 -25.45
C GLY A 587 23.70 24.99 -26.19
N LEU A 588 22.67 24.17 -25.91
CA LEU A 588 21.31 24.41 -26.40
C LEU A 588 20.54 25.30 -25.40
N SER A 589 19.78 26.25 -25.95
CA SER A 589 18.93 27.11 -25.13
C SER A 589 17.70 26.34 -24.61
N ALA A 590 17.20 26.71 -23.43
CA ALA A 590 15.92 26.17 -22.92
C ALA A 590 14.80 26.42 -23.94
N GLY A 591 13.99 25.43 -24.24
CA GLY A 591 12.92 25.52 -25.21
C GLY A 591 12.42 24.18 -25.71
N ILE A 592 11.45 24.25 -26.63
CA ILE A 592 10.88 23.07 -27.28
C ILE A 592 11.69 22.76 -28.55
N TYR A 593 12.01 21.48 -28.72
CA TYR A 593 12.73 20.94 -29.85
C TYR A 593 12.00 19.75 -30.46
N VAL A 594 12.23 19.49 -31.74
CA VAL A 594 11.78 18.28 -32.43
C VAL A 594 13.01 17.44 -32.71
N ILE A 595 13.05 16.22 -32.17
CA ILE A 595 14.09 15.25 -32.47
C ILE A 595 13.61 14.29 -33.55
N LYS A 596 14.51 13.91 -34.45
CA LYS A 596 14.29 12.94 -35.49
C LYS A 596 15.40 11.92 -35.47
N LEU A 597 15.01 10.63 -35.35
CA LEU A 597 15.90 9.48 -35.48
C LEU A 597 15.60 8.75 -36.77
N GLU A 598 16.62 8.46 -37.54
CA GLU A 598 16.52 7.72 -38.81
C GLU A 598 17.50 6.54 -38.79
N SER A 599 16.96 5.31 -38.88
CA SER A 599 17.75 4.08 -39.00
C SER A 599 17.20 3.24 -40.15
N GLY A 600 17.86 3.20 -41.29
CA GLY A 600 17.35 2.51 -42.46
C GLY A 600 15.99 3.05 -42.91
N ASN A 601 14.95 2.20 -42.84
CA ASN A 601 13.56 2.60 -43.14
C ASN A 601 12.79 3.08 -41.90
N ASN A 602 13.37 2.95 -40.69
CA ASN A 602 12.75 3.34 -39.44
C ASN A 602 12.91 4.84 -39.20
N LEU A 603 11.83 5.51 -38.88
CA LEU A 603 11.78 6.94 -38.60
C LEU A 603 11.00 7.19 -37.32
N LEU A 604 11.67 7.75 -36.30
CA LEU A 604 11.02 8.25 -35.09
C LEU A 604 11.13 9.76 -35.02
N THR A 605 10.03 10.45 -34.79
CA THR A 605 10.01 11.89 -34.55
C THR A 605 9.31 12.17 -33.24
N LYS A 606 9.98 12.88 -32.33
CA LYS A 606 9.45 13.16 -30.98
C LYS A 606 9.71 14.64 -30.61
N LYS A 607 8.83 15.20 -29.80
CA LYS A 607 8.99 16.54 -29.21
C LYS A 607 9.74 16.39 -27.87
N LEU A 608 10.76 17.22 -27.67
CA LEU A 608 11.52 17.28 -26.42
C LEU A 608 11.49 18.69 -25.82
N ILE A 609 11.55 18.78 -24.52
CA ILE A 609 11.69 20.03 -23.76
C ILE A 609 13.09 20.05 -23.15
N ILE A 610 13.87 21.08 -23.51
CA ILE A 610 15.16 21.36 -22.87
C ILE A 610 14.93 22.53 -21.90
N LYS A 611 15.22 22.28 -20.61
CA LYS A 611 15.09 23.26 -19.52
C LYS A 611 16.42 23.85 -19.16
#